data_223d4ecee46b12aa43ec134b8689817c
#
_entry.id   223d4ecee46b12aa43ec134b8689817c
#
_cell.length_a   1.000
_cell.length_b   1.000
_cell.length_c   1.000
_cell.angle_alpha   90.00
_cell.angle_beta   90.00
_cell.angle_gamma   90.00
#
_symmetry.space_group_name_H-M   'P 1'
#
loop_
_entity.id
_entity.type
_entity.pdbx_description
1 polymer ?
#
loop_
_entity_poly.entity_id
_entity_poly.type
_entity_poly.pdbx_seq_one_letter_code
_entity_poly.pdbx_strand_id
1 'polypeptide(L)'
;MGIVFNYIDPVAFNFGPLSVRWYGIIIAVGILLGYFVAQRALVKAGLHKDTLVDIIFYSALFGFIAARIYFVIFQWPYYAENPGEIIKIWHGGIAIHGGLIGGFIAGVIVCKVKNSNPFQIGDIVAPSIILAQGIGRWGNFMNHEAHGGPVSRAFLEQLHLPNFIIENMYINGQYYHPTFLYESIWDVAGFIILVNIRKHLKLGETFFLYLTWYSFGRFFIEGLRTDSLMLTSNIRVAQLVSILLILISISLIIYRRIKYNPPLYSKVGALPWPTKKVK
;
A
#
# COMPACT_ATOMS: atom_id res chain seq x y z
N MET A 1 3.66 37.01 22.50
CA MET A 1 3.18 36.82 21.13
C MET A 1 2.76 35.37 21.04
N GLY A 2 1.45 35.08 21.06
CA GLY A 2 0.97 33.70 20.97
C GLY A 2 1.28 33.14 19.56
N ILE A 3 1.97 32.01 19.51
CA ILE A 3 2.21 31.29 18.25
C ILE A 3 0.83 30.80 17.77
N VAL A 4 0.31 31.41 16.71
CA VAL A 4 -0.90 30.91 16.05
C VAL A 4 -0.46 29.67 15.29
N PHE A 5 -0.69 28.49 15.87
CA PHE A 5 -0.48 27.23 15.18
C PHE A 5 -1.55 27.12 14.08
N ASN A 6 -1.11 27.06 12.85
CA ASN A 6 -1.97 26.83 11.70
C ASN A 6 -2.24 25.31 11.58
N TYR A 7 -3.00 24.80 12.58
CA TYR A 7 -3.33 23.37 12.67
C TYR A 7 -4.30 22.99 11.54
N ILE A 8 -3.94 22.01 10.75
CA ILE A 8 -4.78 21.54 9.64
C ILE A 8 -5.97 20.78 10.21
N ASP A 9 -7.19 21.22 9.87
CA ASP A 9 -8.39 20.44 10.17
C ASP A 9 -8.40 19.17 9.30
N PRO A 10 -8.49 17.95 9.87
CA PRO A 10 -8.65 16.72 9.11
C PRO A 10 -9.87 16.70 8.18
N VAL A 11 -10.89 17.52 8.47
CA VAL A 11 -12.09 17.70 7.63
C VAL A 11 -11.79 18.76 6.58
N ALA A 12 -11.87 18.36 5.30
CA ALA A 12 -11.68 19.27 4.17
C ALA A 12 -12.88 20.20 3.98
N PHE A 13 -14.09 19.63 4.00
CA PHE A 13 -15.35 20.34 3.92
C PHE A 13 -16.53 19.47 4.37
N ASN A 14 -17.64 20.12 4.74
CA ASN A 14 -18.87 19.47 5.13
C ASN A 14 -19.95 19.66 4.05
N PHE A 15 -20.66 18.59 3.73
CA PHE A 15 -21.83 18.58 2.84
C PHE A 15 -23.06 18.12 3.65
N GLY A 16 -23.72 19.06 4.30
CA GLY A 16 -24.78 18.74 5.26
C GLY A 16 -24.26 17.84 6.39
N PRO A 17 -24.83 16.64 6.60
CA PRO A 17 -24.36 15.71 7.64
C PRO A 17 -23.08 14.94 7.26
N LEU A 18 -22.59 15.09 6.04
CA LEU A 18 -21.47 14.33 5.51
C LEU A 18 -20.19 15.16 5.57
N SER A 19 -19.21 14.71 6.36
CA SER A 19 -17.90 15.33 6.45
C SER A 19 -16.91 14.64 5.49
N VAL A 20 -16.38 15.39 4.54
CA VAL A 20 -15.34 14.91 3.63
C VAL A 20 -13.97 15.21 4.23
N ARG A 21 -13.17 14.18 4.45
CA ARG A 21 -11.84 14.28 5.06
C ARG A 21 -10.74 14.33 4.00
N TRP A 22 -9.69 15.09 4.27
CA TRP A 22 -8.48 15.14 3.43
C TRP A 22 -7.90 13.77 3.16
N TYR A 23 -7.92 12.88 4.14
CA TYR A 23 -7.45 11.50 3.99
C TYR A 23 -8.11 10.79 2.80
N GLY A 24 -9.44 10.87 2.71
CA GLY A 24 -10.19 10.26 1.60
C GLY A 24 -9.85 10.87 0.24
N ILE A 25 -9.67 12.20 0.17
CA ILE A 25 -9.30 12.92 -1.05
C ILE A 25 -7.90 12.48 -1.50
N ILE A 26 -6.94 12.44 -0.59
CA ILE A 26 -5.54 12.07 -0.90
C ILE A 26 -5.45 10.63 -1.37
N ILE A 27 -6.17 9.70 -0.73
CA ILE A 27 -6.25 8.30 -1.18
C ILE A 27 -6.86 8.21 -2.57
N ALA A 28 -7.95 8.93 -2.85
CA ALA A 28 -8.57 8.94 -4.18
C ALA A 28 -7.62 9.48 -5.25
N VAL A 29 -6.88 10.56 -4.96
CA VAL A 29 -5.85 11.11 -5.85
C VAL A 29 -4.72 10.09 -6.08
N GLY A 30 -4.25 9.43 -5.01
CA GLY A 30 -3.24 8.37 -5.11
C GLY A 30 -3.68 7.22 -6.01
N ILE A 31 -4.92 6.74 -5.85
CA ILE A 31 -5.49 5.69 -6.69
C ILE A 31 -5.61 6.14 -8.15
N LEU A 32 -6.10 7.35 -8.40
CA LEU A 32 -6.24 7.89 -9.76
C LEU A 32 -4.89 8.03 -10.46
N LEU A 33 -3.89 8.61 -9.79
CA LEU A 33 -2.54 8.75 -10.36
C LEU A 33 -1.90 7.37 -10.59
N GLY A 34 -2.03 6.45 -9.64
CA GLY A 34 -1.60 5.07 -9.80
C GLY A 34 -2.28 4.37 -10.97
N TYR A 35 -3.60 4.54 -11.12
CA TYR A 35 -4.34 4.03 -12.26
C TYR A 35 -3.78 4.54 -13.59
N PHE A 36 -3.58 5.85 -13.76
CA PHE A 36 -3.06 6.41 -15.00
C PHE A 36 -1.65 5.89 -15.33
N VAL A 37 -0.79 5.74 -14.33
CA VAL A 37 0.55 5.18 -14.54
C VAL A 37 0.48 3.70 -14.97
N ALA A 38 -0.33 2.90 -14.29
CA ALA A 38 -0.52 1.49 -14.63
C ALA A 38 -1.18 1.32 -15.99
N GLN A 39 -2.20 2.13 -16.30
CA GLN A 39 -2.94 2.07 -17.55
C GLN A 39 -2.05 2.37 -18.78
N ARG A 40 -1.18 3.38 -18.66
CA ARG A 40 -0.19 3.66 -19.72
C ARG A 40 0.75 2.47 -19.96
N ALA A 41 1.21 1.84 -18.87
CA ALA A 41 2.09 0.70 -18.96
C ALA A 41 1.37 -0.55 -19.52
N LEU A 42 0.10 -0.75 -19.16
CA LEU A 42 -0.74 -1.85 -19.61
C LEU A 42 -1.01 -1.75 -21.13
N VAL A 43 -1.42 -0.57 -21.59
CA VAL A 43 -1.64 -0.32 -23.03
C VAL A 43 -0.36 -0.50 -23.84
N LYS A 44 0.78 0.00 -23.32
CA LYS A 44 2.10 -0.19 -23.95
C LYS A 44 2.50 -1.66 -24.03
N ALA A 45 2.07 -2.49 -23.09
CA ALA A 45 2.28 -3.96 -23.12
C ALA A 45 1.32 -4.69 -24.07
N GLY A 46 0.37 -4.00 -24.71
CA GLY A 46 -0.61 -4.58 -25.63
C GLY A 46 -1.76 -5.33 -24.94
N LEU A 47 -1.95 -5.14 -23.64
CA LEU A 47 -3.06 -5.72 -22.88
C LEU A 47 -4.34 -4.91 -23.06
N HIS A 48 -5.48 -5.56 -22.88
CA HIS A 48 -6.79 -4.92 -23.03
C HIS A 48 -7.00 -3.87 -21.94
N LYS A 49 -7.38 -2.66 -22.34
CA LYS A 49 -7.48 -1.49 -21.46
C LYS A 49 -8.43 -1.66 -20.25
N ASP A 50 -9.47 -2.49 -20.38
CA ASP A 50 -10.46 -2.71 -19.31
C ASP A 50 -9.96 -3.69 -18.24
N THR A 51 -8.88 -4.43 -18.52
CA THR A 51 -8.32 -5.42 -17.57
C THR A 51 -7.96 -4.78 -16.24
N LEU A 52 -7.38 -3.59 -16.25
CA LEU A 52 -6.98 -2.89 -15.02
C LEU A 52 -8.19 -2.39 -14.22
N VAL A 53 -9.22 -1.90 -14.90
CA VAL A 53 -10.45 -1.44 -14.25
C VAL A 53 -11.12 -2.62 -13.53
N ASP A 54 -11.22 -3.76 -14.19
CA ASP A 54 -11.79 -4.97 -13.60
C ASP A 54 -10.96 -5.46 -12.41
N ILE A 55 -9.63 -5.45 -12.52
CA ILE A 55 -8.75 -5.81 -11.40
C ILE A 55 -9.00 -4.88 -10.21
N ILE A 56 -9.01 -3.57 -10.41
CA ILE A 56 -9.23 -2.60 -9.33
C ILE A 56 -10.61 -2.81 -8.70
N PHE A 57 -11.65 -2.91 -9.53
CA PHE A 57 -13.03 -3.06 -9.06
C PHE A 57 -13.21 -4.34 -8.23
N TYR A 58 -12.83 -5.50 -8.78
CA TYR A 58 -13.01 -6.78 -8.09
C TYR A 58 -12.06 -6.93 -6.90
N SER A 59 -10.83 -6.41 -6.98
CA SER A 59 -9.91 -6.41 -5.83
C SER A 59 -10.44 -5.54 -4.69
N ALA A 60 -11.03 -4.39 -4.98
CA ALA A 60 -11.64 -3.54 -3.95
C ALA A 60 -12.88 -4.21 -3.34
N LEU A 61 -13.79 -4.72 -4.16
CA LEU A 61 -15.02 -5.37 -3.72
C LEU A 61 -14.74 -6.61 -2.84
N PHE A 62 -13.96 -7.56 -3.35
CA PHE A 62 -13.66 -8.80 -2.62
C PHE A 62 -12.65 -8.57 -1.49
N GLY A 63 -11.78 -7.57 -1.62
CA GLY A 63 -10.92 -7.13 -0.53
C GLY A 63 -11.74 -6.61 0.65
N PHE A 64 -12.75 -5.78 0.40
CA PHE A 64 -13.63 -5.29 1.46
C PHE A 64 -14.42 -6.42 2.15
N ILE A 65 -14.98 -7.35 1.37
CA ILE A 65 -15.67 -8.53 1.90
C ILE A 65 -14.72 -9.38 2.75
N ALA A 66 -13.52 -9.67 2.23
CA ALA A 66 -12.53 -10.47 2.92
C ALA A 66 -12.00 -9.78 4.20
N ALA A 67 -11.89 -8.44 4.21
CA ALA A 67 -11.53 -7.67 5.39
C ALA A 67 -12.54 -7.86 6.52
N ARG A 68 -13.83 -7.89 6.18
CA ARG A 68 -14.89 -8.18 7.16
C ARG A 68 -14.86 -9.62 7.63
N ILE A 69 -14.79 -10.58 6.73
CA ILE A 69 -14.72 -12.01 7.08
C ILE A 69 -13.54 -12.28 7.99
N TYR A 70 -12.35 -11.74 7.67
CA TYR A 70 -11.15 -11.89 8.50
C TYR A 70 -11.39 -11.36 9.91
N PHE A 71 -11.95 -10.15 10.03
CA PHE A 71 -12.23 -9.54 11.33
C PHE A 71 -13.21 -10.38 12.16
N VAL A 72 -14.29 -10.84 11.54
CA VAL A 72 -15.30 -11.70 12.20
C VAL A 72 -14.68 -13.01 12.70
N ILE A 73 -13.83 -13.67 11.90
CA ILE A 73 -13.17 -14.91 12.29
C ILE A 73 -12.28 -14.68 13.52
N PHE A 74 -11.50 -13.59 13.55
CA PHE A 74 -10.60 -13.31 14.67
C PHE A 74 -11.30 -12.79 15.93
N GLN A 75 -12.56 -12.34 15.80
CA GLN A 75 -13.43 -11.90 16.91
C GLN A 75 -14.62 -12.84 17.09
N TRP A 76 -14.44 -14.12 16.70
CA TRP A 76 -15.53 -15.10 16.69
C TRP A 76 -16.30 -15.23 17.99
N PRO A 77 -15.68 -15.21 19.22
CA PRO A 77 -16.43 -15.27 20.47
C PRO A 77 -17.55 -14.22 20.57
N TYR A 78 -17.26 -12.97 20.17
CA TYR A 78 -18.26 -11.90 20.14
C TYR A 78 -19.37 -12.14 19.10
N TYR A 79 -18.96 -12.53 17.86
CA TYR A 79 -19.92 -12.70 16.76
C TYR A 79 -20.75 -13.98 16.87
N ALA A 80 -20.28 -14.98 17.58
CA ALA A 80 -21.06 -16.19 17.88
C ALA A 80 -22.28 -15.86 18.78
N GLU A 81 -22.11 -14.94 19.73
CA GLU A 81 -23.19 -14.46 20.61
C GLU A 81 -24.07 -13.39 19.92
N ASN A 82 -23.51 -12.67 18.93
CA ASN A 82 -24.16 -11.56 18.24
C ASN A 82 -24.15 -11.72 16.71
N PRO A 83 -24.77 -12.77 16.14
CA PRO A 83 -24.65 -13.06 14.70
C PRO A 83 -25.22 -11.96 13.80
N GLY A 84 -26.19 -11.18 14.26
CA GLY A 84 -26.72 -10.04 13.54
C GLY A 84 -25.73 -8.89 13.33
N GLU A 85 -24.65 -8.82 14.12
CA GLU A 85 -23.59 -7.81 13.97
C GLU A 85 -22.63 -8.15 12.82
N ILE A 86 -22.62 -9.39 12.30
CA ILE A 86 -21.69 -9.81 11.23
C ILE A 86 -21.83 -8.95 9.98
N ILE A 87 -23.05 -8.54 9.62
CA ILE A 87 -23.32 -7.74 8.42
C ILE A 87 -23.29 -6.22 8.67
N LYS A 88 -23.24 -5.78 9.92
CA LYS A 88 -23.27 -4.36 10.29
C LYS A 88 -21.89 -3.71 10.21
N ILE A 89 -21.44 -3.50 8.98
CA ILE A 89 -20.11 -2.90 8.69
C ILE A 89 -19.99 -1.45 9.16
N TRP A 90 -21.11 -0.74 9.33
CA TRP A 90 -21.15 0.63 9.83
C TRP A 90 -20.83 0.77 11.32
N HIS A 91 -20.82 -0.33 12.08
CA HIS A 91 -20.29 -0.37 13.45
C HIS A 91 -18.75 -0.56 13.47
N GLY A 92 -18.09 -0.55 12.30
CA GLY A 92 -16.66 -0.80 12.17
C GLY A 92 -16.35 -2.30 12.07
N GLY A 93 -15.11 -2.67 12.38
CA GLY A 93 -14.67 -4.07 12.37
C GLY A 93 -14.32 -4.61 11.00
N ILE A 94 -13.32 -4.00 10.36
CA ILE A 94 -12.66 -4.45 9.13
C ILE A 94 -11.16 -4.61 9.39
N ALA A 95 -10.54 -5.67 8.87
CA ALA A 95 -9.13 -5.96 9.07
C ALA A 95 -8.35 -5.78 7.77
N ILE A 96 -7.33 -4.93 7.78
CA ILE A 96 -6.50 -4.64 6.60
C ILE A 96 -5.85 -5.89 6.01
N HIS A 97 -5.42 -6.84 6.84
CA HIS A 97 -4.81 -8.09 6.38
C HIS A 97 -5.78 -8.93 5.54
N GLY A 98 -7.04 -9.03 5.96
CA GLY A 98 -8.09 -9.69 5.19
C GLY A 98 -8.31 -8.99 3.84
N GLY A 99 -8.33 -7.66 3.85
CA GLY A 99 -8.47 -6.85 2.64
C GLY A 99 -7.35 -7.07 1.62
N LEU A 100 -6.10 -7.09 2.08
CA LEU A 100 -4.94 -7.33 1.21
C LEU A 100 -4.96 -8.75 0.62
N ILE A 101 -5.24 -9.78 1.43
CA ILE A 101 -5.33 -11.17 0.97
C ILE A 101 -6.48 -11.33 -0.04
N GLY A 102 -7.67 -10.87 0.31
CA GLY A 102 -8.84 -10.98 -0.57
C GLY A 102 -8.69 -10.20 -1.87
N GLY A 103 -8.18 -8.98 -1.81
CA GLY A 103 -7.91 -8.16 -2.97
C GLY A 103 -6.85 -8.78 -3.90
N PHE A 104 -5.77 -9.33 -3.35
CA PHE A 104 -4.76 -10.05 -4.13
C PHE A 104 -5.33 -11.29 -4.82
N ILE A 105 -6.07 -12.13 -4.09
CA ILE A 105 -6.70 -13.33 -4.66
C ILE A 105 -7.69 -12.95 -5.77
N ALA A 106 -8.52 -11.94 -5.55
CA ALA A 106 -9.46 -11.46 -6.56
C ALA A 106 -8.74 -10.94 -7.81
N GLY A 107 -7.67 -10.16 -7.65
CA GLY A 107 -6.85 -9.70 -8.77
C GLY A 107 -6.25 -10.84 -9.60
N VAL A 108 -5.76 -11.89 -8.94
CA VAL A 108 -5.26 -13.11 -9.63
C VAL A 108 -6.38 -13.84 -10.36
N ILE A 109 -7.57 -13.96 -9.77
CA ILE A 109 -8.75 -14.56 -10.41
C ILE A 109 -9.15 -13.76 -11.65
N VAL A 110 -9.19 -12.43 -11.57
CA VAL A 110 -9.48 -11.57 -12.74
C VAL A 110 -8.45 -11.77 -13.84
N CYS A 111 -7.15 -11.85 -13.50
CA CYS A 111 -6.10 -12.16 -14.48
C CYS A 111 -6.40 -13.48 -15.20
N LYS A 112 -6.85 -14.52 -14.48
CA LYS A 112 -7.22 -15.80 -15.08
C LYS A 112 -8.43 -15.68 -16.01
N VAL A 113 -9.49 -15.01 -15.56
CA VAL A 113 -10.72 -14.81 -16.37
C VAL A 113 -10.43 -14.00 -17.63
N LYS A 114 -9.58 -12.99 -17.55
CA LYS A 114 -9.16 -12.15 -18.68
C LYS A 114 -8.04 -12.78 -19.52
N ASN A 115 -7.64 -13.99 -19.23
CA ASN A 115 -6.52 -14.68 -19.89
C ASN A 115 -5.24 -13.83 -19.94
N SER A 116 -4.93 -13.14 -18.85
CA SER A 116 -3.77 -12.27 -18.71
C SER A 116 -2.75 -12.88 -17.75
N ASN A 117 -1.45 -12.69 -18.01
CA ASN A 117 -0.40 -13.22 -17.15
C ASN A 117 -0.30 -12.42 -15.84
N PRO A 118 -0.48 -13.04 -14.65
CA PRO A 118 -0.49 -12.36 -13.37
C PRO A 118 0.87 -11.74 -13.01
N PHE A 119 1.98 -12.32 -13.47
CA PHE A 119 3.31 -11.75 -13.25
C PHE A 119 3.52 -10.48 -14.07
N GLN A 120 2.98 -10.45 -15.31
CA GLN A 120 3.03 -9.26 -16.15
C GLN A 120 2.16 -8.14 -15.57
N ILE A 121 0.96 -8.47 -15.11
CA ILE A 121 0.07 -7.52 -14.44
C ILE A 121 0.74 -7.01 -13.14
N GLY A 122 1.33 -7.91 -12.34
CA GLY A 122 2.08 -7.54 -11.14
C GLY A 122 3.19 -6.52 -11.44
N ASP A 123 3.98 -6.74 -12.48
CA ASP A 123 5.05 -5.81 -12.91
C ASP A 123 4.51 -4.46 -13.40
N ILE A 124 3.32 -4.45 -13.97
CA ILE A 124 2.65 -3.22 -14.43
C ILE A 124 2.14 -2.40 -13.24
N VAL A 125 1.48 -3.06 -12.27
CA VAL A 125 0.82 -2.36 -11.16
C VAL A 125 1.76 -2.01 -10.01
N ALA A 126 2.85 -2.73 -9.82
CA ALA A 126 3.77 -2.55 -8.69
C ALA A 126 4.29 -1.10 -8.53
N PRO A 127 4.79 -0.43 -9.59
CA PRO A 127 5.20 0.97 -9.47
C PRO A 127 4.03 1.91 -9.13
N SER A 128 2.84 1.59 -9.61
CA SER A 128 1.63 2.40 -9.34
C SER A 128 1.16 2.27 -7.91
N ILE A 129 1.28 1.07 -7.33
CA ILE A 129 0.92 0.82 -5.93
C ILE A 129 1.84 1.60 -5.00
N ILE A 130 3.16 1.52 -5.20
CA ILE A 130 4.10 2.23 -4.32
C ILE A 130 3.97 3.75 -4.44
N LEU A 131 3.66 4.28 -5.63
CA LEU A 131 3.34 5.70 -5.81
C LEU A 131 2.10 6.10 -5.01
N ALA A 132 1.01 5.31 -5.12
CA ALA A 132 -0.22 5.55 -4.38
C ALA A 132 0.00 5.45 -2.85
N GLN A 133 0.85 4.53 -2.40
CA GLN A 133 1.26 4.43 -1.00
C GLN A 133 1.98 5.70 -0.54
N GLY A 134 3.00 6.17 -1.27
CA GLY A 134 3.73 7.39 -0.93
C GLY A 134 2.82 8.64 -0.87
N ILE A 135 1.85 8.75 -1.79
CA ILE A 135 0.84 9.81 -1.74
C ILE A 135 -0.07 9.64 -0.53
N GLY A 136 -0.53 8.41 -0.26
CA GLY A 136 -1.42 8.10 0.85
C GLY A 136 -0.85 8.46 2.23
N ARG A 137 0.49 8.48 2.40
CA ARG A 137 1.15 8.90 3.65
C ARG A 137 0.83 10.35 4.05
N TRP A 138 0.57 11.21 3.10
CA TRP A 138 0.11 12.57 3.36
C TRP A 138 -1.29 12.60 4.00
N GLY A 139 -2.10 11.57 3.78
CA GLY A 139 -3.36 11.40 4.50
C GLY A 139 -3.16 11.21 6.01
N ASN A 140 -2.14 10.44 6.42
CA ASN A 140 -1.78 10.30 7.83
C ASN A 140 -1.34 11.63 8.45
N PHE A 141 -0.59 12.44 7.69
CA PHE A 141 -0.20 13.78 8.11
C PHE A 141 -1.44 14.68 8.35
N MET A 142 -2.40 14.67 7.43
CA MET A 142 -3.64 15.45 7.58
C MET A 142 -4.50 15.00 8.77
N ASN A 143 -4.41 13.73 9.13
CA ASN A 143 -5.13 13.16 10.29
C ASN A 143 -4.33 13.26 11.60
N HIS A 144 -3.08 13.75 11.58
CA HIS A 144 -2.16 13.78 12.73
C HIS A 144 -1.95 12.41 13.38
N GLU A 145 -1.91 11.36 12.57
CA GLU A 145 -1.79 9.96 13.01
C GLU A 145 -0.53 9.29 12.45
N ALA A 146 -0.22 8.10 12.95
CA ALA A 146 0.88 7.27 12.44
C ALA A 146 2.25 7.96 12.49
N HIS A 147 2.46 8.85 13.45
CA HIS A 147 3.72 9.54 13.68
C HIS A 147 4.73 8.68 14.45
N GLY A 148 6.00 9.13 14.48
CA GLY A 148 7.04 8.45 15.25
C GLY A 148 7.11 8.91 16.70
N GLY A 149 8.23 8.62 17.37
CA GLY A 149 8.47 9.04 18.75
C GLY A 149 8.63 10.55 18.90
N PRO A 150 8.64 11.07 20.16
CA PRO A 150 8.80 12.48 20.44
C PRO A 150 10.18 12.99 20.03
N VAL A 151 10.21 14.23 19.51
CA VAL A 151 11.44 14.94 19.13
C VAL A 151 11.39 16.40 19.56
N SER A 152 12.51 17.12 19.44
CA SER A 152 12.53 18.56 19.66
C SER A 152 12.11 19.31 18.38
N ARG A 153 11.61 20.55 18.54
CA ARG A 153 11.39 21.45 17.40
C ARG A 153 12.67 21.68 16.60
N ALA A 154 13.79 21.89 17.31
CA ALA A 154 15.11 22.08 16.70
C ALA A 154 15.53 20.91 15.78
N PHE A 155 15.17 19.67 16.14
CA PHE A 155 15.40 18.51 15.28
C PHE A 155 14.64 18.64 13.95
N LEU A 156 13.37 19.06 13.97
CA LEU A 156 12.57 19.24 12.75
C LEU A 156 13.09 20.41 11.89
N GLU A 157 13.56 21.48 12.54
CA GLU A 157 14.20 22.61 11.86
C GLU A 157 15.53 22.23 11.20
N GLN A 158 16.34 21.36 11.83
CA GLN A 158 17.56 20.79 11.24
C GLN A 158 17.29 19.93 10.00
N LEU A 159 16.13 19.30 9.91
CA LEU A 159 15.70 18.61 8.70
C LEU A 159 15.27 19.55 7.57
N HIS A 160 15.38 20.89 7.77
CA HIS A 160 14.97 21.92 6.81
C HIS A 160 13.53 21.76 6.33
N LEU A 161 12.64 21.29 7.22
CA LEU A 161 11.25 21.13 6.89
C LEU A 161 10.53 22.48 6.82
N PRO A 162 9.57 22.65 5.89
CA PRO A 162 8.70 23.81 5.85
C PRO A 162 7.93 23.98 7.17
N ASN A 163 7.71 25.24 7.59
CA ASN A 163 7.03 25.54 8.85
C ASN A 163 5.67 24.86 8.99
N PHE A 164 4.90 24.75 7.89
CA PHE A 164 3.59 24.11 7.93
C PHE A 164 3.68 22.62 8.31
N ILE A 165 4.78 21.91 7.97
CA ILE A 165 5.01 20.53 8.41
C ILE A 165 5.39 20.54 9.89
N ILE A 166 6.34 21.39 10.30
CA ILE A 166 6.82 21.47 11.69
C ILE A 166 5.65 21.74 12.64
N GLU A 167 4.82 22.73 12.32
CA GLU A 167 3.68 23.11 13.15
C GLU A 167 2.64 21.98 13.27
N ASN A 168 2.38 21.26 12.20
CA ASN A 168 1.42 20.14 12.21
C ASN A 168 2.01 18.84 12.78
N MET A 169 3.30 18.77 13.02
CA MET A 169 3.92 17.70 13.81
C MET A 169 3.91 18.00 15.33
N TYR A 170 3.34 19.14 15.76
CA TYR A 170 3.08 19.46 17.15
C TYR A 170 1.70 18.93 17.55
N ILE A 171 1.67 17.75 18.17
CA ILE A 171 0.45 17.00 18.48
C ILE A 171 0.37 16.83 20.00
N ASN A 172 -0.74 17.21 20.62
CA ASN A 172 -0.96 17.06 22.07
C ASN A 172 0.16 17.65 22.95
N GLY A 173 0.72 18.80 22.55
CA GLY A 173 1.75 19.49 23.35
C GLY A 173 3.18 19.05 23.08
N GLN A 174 3.44 18.20 22.10
CA GLN A 174 4.77 17.67 21.78
C GLN A 174 5.01 17.53 20.27
N TYR A 175 6.27 17.70 19.84
CA TYR A 175 6.68 17.41 18.46
C TYR A 175 7.01 15.93 18.28
N TYR A 176 6.74 15.40 17.09
CA TYR A 176 6.96 13.99 16.74
C TYR A 176 7.72 13.82 15.43
N HIS A 177 8.37 12.65 15.27
CA HIS A 177 9.01 12.27 14.01
C HIS A 177 7.98 12.22 12.85
N PRO A 178 8.26 12.89 11.72
CA PRO A 178 7.39 12.91 10.55
C PRO A 178 7.52 11.63 9.73
N THR A 179 7.14 10.49 10.28
CA THR A 179 7.27 9.18 9.64
C THR A 179 6.52 9.09 8.32
N PHE A 180 5.40 9.84 8.18
CA PHE A 180 4.68 9.97 6.92
C PHE A 180 5.59 10.47 5.79
N LEU A 181 6.45 11.45 6.08
CA LEU A 181 7.38 12.04 5.10
C LEU A 181 8.49 11.06 4.74
N TYR A 182 9.03 10.35 5.73
CA TYR A 182 10.06 9.34 5.49
C TYR A 182 9.54 8.21 4.59
N GLU A 183 8.34 7.68 4.89
CA GLU A 183 7.69 6.68 4.02
C GLU A 183 7.37 7.24 2.64
N SER A 184 6.83 8.47 2.56
CA SER A 184 6.50 9.09 1.27
C SER A 184 7.73 9.25 0.38
N ILE A 185 8.85 9.77 0.91
CA ILE A 185 10.11 9.91 0.15
C ILE A 185 10.63 8.54 -0.27
N TRP A 186 10.62 7.54 0.62
CA TRP A 186 11.05 6.18 0.32
C TRP A 186 10.22 5.54 -0.80
N ASP A 187 8.90 5.67 -0.72
CA ASP A 187 7.98 5.11 -1.70
C ASP A 187 8.10 5.80 -3.07
N VAL A 188 8.24 7.12 -3.10
CA VAL A 188 8.47 7.88 -4.34
C VAL A 188 9.83 7.53 -4.96
N ALA A 189 10.87 7.37 -4.16
CA ALA A 189 12.17 6.88 -4.65
C ALA A 189 12.04 5.47 -5.24
N GLY A 190 11.32 4.57 -4.56
CA GLY A 190 11.01 3.23 -5.05
C GLY A 190 10.24 3.26 -6.37
N PHE A 191 9.24 4.12 -6.50
CA PHE A 191 8.52 4.34 -7.76
C PHE A 191 9.45 4.71 -8.91
N ILE A 192 10.29 5.72 -8.71
CA ILE A 192 11.24 6.21 -9.73
C ILE A 192 12.20 5.08 -10.13
N ILE A 193 12.77 4.36 -9.16
CA ILE A 193 13.67 3.25 -9.40
C ILE A 193 12.97 2.15 -10.19
N LEU A 194 11.83 1.65 -9.72
CA LEU A 194 11.11 0.54 -10.35
C LEU A 194 10.68 0.84 -11.79
N VAL A 195 10.19 2.05 -12.07
CA VAL A 195 9.83 2.46 -13.44
C VAL A 195 11.04 2.43 -14.37
N ASN A 196 12.21 2.90 -13.91
CA ASN A 196 13.42 2.98 -14.73
C ASN A 196 14.08 1.62 -14.95
N ILE A 197 14.15 0.76 -13.91
CA ILE A 197 14.82 -0.54 -14.02
C ILE A 197 13.94 -1.62 -14.63
N ARG A 198 12.60 -1.49 -14.60
CA ARG A 198 11.65 -2.51 -15.08
C ARG A 198 11.99 -3.10 -16.44
N LYS A 199 12.44 -2.29 -17.38
CA LYS A 199 12.81 -2.73 -18.74
C LYS A 199 13.98 -3.72 -18.77
N HIS A 200 14.82 -3.73 -17.74
CA HIS A 200 15.99 -4.60 -17.58
C HIS A 200 15.72 -5.83 -16.70
N LEU A 201 14.55 -5.89 -16.07
CA LEU A 201 14.13 -6.98 -15.20
C LEU A 201 13.42 -8.08 -15.98
N LYS A 202 13.46 -9.29 -15.44
CA LYS A 202 12.69 -10.41 -15.97
C LYS A 202 11.24 -10.34 -15.49
N LEU A 203 10.36 -10.98 -16.23
CA LEU A 203 8.91 -11.01 -15.97
C LEU A 203 8.60 -11.49 -14.54
N GLY A 204 7.89 -10.68 -13.77
CA GLY A 204 7.52 -10.88 -12.37
C GLY A 204 8.50 -10.27 -11.35
N GLU A 205 9.68 -9.84 -11.78
CA GLU A 205 10.70 -9.33 -10.85
C GLU A 205 10.39 -7.93 -10.33
N THR A 206 9.73 -7.09 -11.12
CA THR A 206 9.36 -5.74 -10.66
C THR A 206 8.42 -5.81 -9.46
N PHE A 207 7.45 -6.74 -9.48
CA PHE A 207 6.54 -6.93 -8.36
C PHE A 207 7.26 -7.42 -7.09
N PHE A 208 8.14 -8.41 -7.22
CA PHE A 208 8.92 -8.90 -6.07
C PHE A 208 9.90 -7.87 -5.53
N LEU A 209 10.52 -7.07 -6.41
CA LEU A 209 11.38 -5.96 -5.98
C LEU A 209 10.58 -4.85 -5.31
N TYR A 210 9.35 -4.57 -5.75
CA TYR A 210 8.45 -3.68 -5.02
C TYR A 210 8.20 -4.17 -3.60
N LEU A 211 7.85 -5.45 -3.43
CA LEU A 211 7.64 -6.03 -2.09
C LEU A 211 8.91 -5.92 -1.23
N THR A 212 10.08 -6.20 -1.81
CA THR A 212 11.36 -6.09 -1.12
C THR A 212 11.64 -4.65 -0.71
N TRP A 213 11.51 -3.69 -1.63
CA TRP A 213 11.77 -2.27 -1.40
C TRP A 213 10.86 -1.69 -0.32
N TYR A 214 9.55 -1.88 -0.49
CA TYR A 214 8.57 -1.41 0.48
C TYR A 214 8.79 -2.01 1.87
N SER A 215 8.99 -3.33 1.94
CA SER A 215 9.20 -4.03 3.21
C SER A 215 10.50 -3.59 3.89
N PHE A 216 11.55 -3.29 3.14
CA PHE A 216 12.80 -2.76 3.69
C PHE A 216 12.58 -1.40 4.36
N GLY A 217 11.96 -0.44 3.67
CA GLY A 217 11.62 0.85 4.27
C GLY A 217 10.69 0.71 5.47
N ARG A 218 9.66 -0.13 5.33
CA ARG A 218 8.69 -0.38 6.40
C ARG A 218 9.32 -0.97 7.66
N PHE A 219 10.29 -1.85 7.53
CA PHE A 219 11.01 -2.43 8.67
C PHE A 219 11.66 -1.35 9.55
N PHE A 220 12.36 -0.38 8.95
CA PHE A 220 13.03 0.68 9.69
C PHE A 220 12.05 1.74 10.22
N ILE A 221 11.11 2.17 9.39
CA ILE A 221 10.15 3.22 9.77
C ILE A 221 9.20 2.72 10.86
N GLU A 222 8.79 1.45 10.82
CA GLU A 222 8.02 0.84 11.90
C GLU A 222 8.75 0.91 13.24
N GLY A 223 10.09 0.83 13.22
CA GLY A 223 10.92 1.01 14.41
C GLY A 223 10.76 2.35 15.09
N LEU A 224 10.37 3.39 14.36
CA LEU A 224 10.16 4.75 14.88
C LEU A 224 8.71 4.99 15.35
N ARG A 225 7.75 4.19 14.92
CA ARG A 225 6.32 4.42 15.18
C ARG A 225 5.93 4.12 16.61
N THR A 226 4.98 4.91 17.12
CA THR A 226 4.44 4.77 18.48
C THR A 226 3.17 3.95 18.56
N ASP A 227 2.48 3.77 17.44
CA ASP A 227 1.19 3.06 17.31
C ASP A 227 1.33 1.65 16.69
N SER A 228 2.53 1.05 16.79
CA SER A 228 2.84 -0.26 16.23
C SER A 228 2.08 -1.39 16.92
N LEU A 229 1.52 -2.31 16.12
CA LEU A 229 0.96 -3.55 16.64
C LEU A 229 2.09 -4.47 17.10
N MET A 230 2.08 -4.81 18.40
CA MET A 230 3.10 -5.65 19.02
C MET A 230 2.65 -7.12 19.02
N LEU A 231 3.54 -8.02 18.62
CA LEU A 231 3.36 -9.46 18.76
C LEU A 231 3.80 -9.91 20.15
N THR A 232 4.92 -9.36 20.62
CA THR A 232 5.47 -9.51 21.97
C THR A 232 5.99 -8.15 22.43
N SER A 233 6.47 -8.04 23.68
CA SER A 233 7.06 -6.80 24.21
C SER A 233 8.13 -6.17 23.31
N ASN A 234 8.81 -6.96 22.49
CA ASN A 234 9.96 -6.50 21.67
C ASN A 234 9.80 -6.69 20.17
N ILE A 235 8.75 -7.38 19.70
CA ILE A 235 8.59 -7.72 18.28
C ILE A 235 7.34 -7.03 17.72
N ARG A 236 7.54 -6.16 16.73
CA ARG A 236 6.46 -5.53 15.98
C ARG A 236 6.00 -6.44 14.84
N VAL A 237 4.69 -6.65 14.71
CA VAL A 237 4.11 -7.50 13.66
C VAL A 237 4.55 -7.06 12.27
N ALA A 238 4.54 -5.74 12.00
CA ALA A 238 4.91 -5.23 10.68
C ALA A 238 6.40 -5.48 10.35
N GLN A 239 7.31 -5.49 11.34
CA GLN A 239 8.72 -5.82 11.12
C GLN A 239 8.90 -7.30 10.77
N LEU A 240 8.21 -8.20 11.47
CA LEU A 240 8.24 -9.63 11.16
C LEU A 240 7.71 -9.91 9.76
N VAL A 241 6.56 -9.33 9.40
CA VAL A 241 5.97 -9.45 8.07
C VAL A 241 6.92 -8.91 7.01
N SER A 242 7.58 -7.78 7.27
CA SER A 242 8.56 -7.19 6.36
C SER A 242 9.74 -8.13 6.07
N ILE A 243 10.32 -8.75 7.11
CA ILE A 243 11.40 -9.73 6.94
C ILE A 243 10.92 -10.91 6.09
N LEU A 244 9.75 -11.47 6.40
CA LEU A 244 9.19 -12.59 5.66
C LEU A 244 8.96 -12.25 4.19
N LEU A 245 8.40 -11.07 3.90
CA LEU A 245 8.16 -10.63 2.52
C LEU A 245 9.47 -10.42 1.75
N ILE A 246 10.52 -9.88 2.38
CA ILE A 246 11.85 -9.75 1.76
C ILE A 246 12.40 -11.13 1.41
N LEU A 247 12.43 -12.05 2.36
CA LEU A 247 12.97 -13.39 2.16
C LEU A 247 12.20 -14.16 1.08
N ILE A 248 10.86 -14.13 1.11
CA ILE A 248 10.02 -14.79 0.11
C ILE A 248 10.24 -14.18 -1.27
N SER A 249 10.27 -12.86 -1.37
CA SER A 249 10.42 -12.16 -2.66
C SER A 249 11.76 -12.45 -3.31
N ILE A 250 12.86 -12.37 -2.55
CA ILE A 250 14.21 -12.66 -3.05
C ILE A 250 14.31 -14.15 -3.44
N SER A 251 13.81 -15.05 -2.60
CA SER A 251 13.82 -16.49 -2.88
C SER A 251 13.03 -16.81 -4.16
N LEU A 252 11.88 -16.18 -4.38
CA LEU A 252 11.08 -16.36 -5.59
C LEU A 252 11.77 -15.80 -6.84
N ILE A 253 12.46 -14.67 -6.75
CA ILE A 253 13.27 -14.14 -7.86
C ILE A 253 14.34 -15.16 -8.25
N ILE A 254 15.13 -15.64 -7.28
CA ILE A 254 16.21 -16.60 -7.52
C ILE A 254 15.67 -17.91 -8.08
N TYR A 255 14.65 -18.49 -7.44
CA TYR A 255 14.03 -19.74 -7.88
C TYR A 255 13.49 -19.64 -9.31
N ARG A 256 12.79 -18.55 -9.65
CA ARG A 256 12.25 -18.33 -10.99
C ARG A 256 13.33 -18.14 -12.04
N ARG A 257 14.45 -17.47 -11.71
CA ARG A 257 15.60 -17.33 -12.60
C ARG A 257 16.24 -18.66 -12.91
N ILE A 258 16.44 -19.51 -11.90
CA ILE A 258 17.10 -20.82 -12.06
C ILE A 258 16.18 -21.80 -12.79
N LYS A 259 14.92 -21.91 -12.37
CA LYS A 259 14.01 -22.96 -12.87
C LYS A 259 13.32 -22.61 -14.17
N TYR A 260 12.88 -21.37 -14.36
CA TYR A 260 12.02 -20.97 -15.49
C TYR A 260 12.70 -20.02 -16.45
N ASN A 261 13.76 -19.32 -16.01
CA ASN A 261 14.46 -18.31 -16.77
C ASN A 261 13.53 -17.36 -17.56
N PRO A 262 12.63 -16.61 -16.90
CA PRO A 262 11.63 -15.80 -17.59
C PRO A 262 12.28 -14.80 -18.56
N PRO A 263 11.60 -14.38 -19.62
CA PRO A 263 12.09 -13.37 -20.54
C PRO A 263 12.18 -11.98 -19.84
N LEU A 264 12.94 -11.07 -20.43
CA LEU A 264 12.96 -9.68 -20.01
C LEU A 264 11.58 -9.04 -20.22
N TYR A 265 11.14 -8.21 -19.26
CA TYR A 265 9.88 -7.48 -19.37
C TYR A 265 9.76 -6.66 -20.66
N SER A 266 10.87 -6.04 -21.11
CA SER A 266 10.91 -5.22 -22.32
C SER A 266 10.78 -6.02 -23.64
N LYS A 267 10.95 -7.35 -23.60
CA LYS A 267 10.93 -8.21 -24.78
C LYS A 267 9.62 -8.96 -24.97
N VAL A 268 8.62 -8.71 -24.12
CA VAL A 268 7.32 -9.40 -24.17
C VAL A 268 6.20 -8.40 -24.49
N GLY A 269 5.29 -8.84 -25.37
CA GLY A 269 3.98 -8.19 -25.57
C GLY A 269 2.96 -8.71 -24.57
N ALA A 270 1.67 -8.62 -24.89
CA ALA A 270 0.60 -9.18 -24.05
C ALA A 270 0.75 -10.71 -23.92
N LEU A 271 0.86 -11.16 -22.67
CA LEU A 271 1.01 -12.57 -22.36
C LEU A 271 -0.30 -13.15 -21.81
N PRO A 272 -0.72 -14.34 -22.31
CA PRO A 272 -1.89 -15.04 -21.77
C PRO A 272 -1.62 -15.60 -20.38
N TRP A 273 -2.67 -16.05 -19.71
CA TRP A 273 -2.56 -16.81 -18.47
C TRP A 273 -1.63 -18.01 -18.65
N PRO A 274 -0.69 -18.27 -17.71
CA PRO A 274 0.23 -19.38 -17.84
C PRO A 274 -0.51 -20.72 -17.75
N THR A 275 -0.69 -21.36 -18.87
CA THR A 275 -1.16 -22.75 -18.94
C THR A 275 0.02 -23.70 -18.77
N LYS A 276 -0.17 -24.81 -18.05
CA LYS A 276 0.82 -25.91 -18.08
C LYS A 276 0.98 -26.32 -19.52
N LYS A 277 2.19 -26.19 -20.09
CA LYS A 277 2.48 -26.88 -21.35
C LYS A 277 2.22 -28.35 -21.09
N VAL A 278 1.19 -28.90 -21.72
CA VAL A 278 1.08 -30.35 -21.87
C VAL A 278 2.37 -30.74 -22.60
N LYS A 279 3.20 -31.55 -21.93
CA LYS A 279 4.41 -32.12 -22.55
C LYS A 279 4.03 -33.13 -23.60
#